data_3c1f78fcedf64d9f178872a8c2cc6405
#
_entry.id   3c1f78fcedf64d9f178872a8c2cc6405
#
_cell.length_a   1.000
_cell.length_b   1.000
_cell.length_c   1.000
_cell.angle_alpha   90.00
_cell.angle_beta   90.00
_cell.angle_gamma   90.00
#
_symmetry.space_group_name_H-M   'P 1'
#
loop_
_entity.id
_entity.type
_entity.pdbx_description
1 polymer ?
#
loop_
_entity_poly.entity_id
_entity_poly.type
_entity_poly.pdbx_seq_one_letter_code
_entity_poly.pdbx_strand_id
1 'polypeptide(L)'
;MAKFRLGELFCGPGGIAYGAVTAKIPNNTFGIVHKWATDYDKDTCNTYAHNICKGKSGSVKCTDVRKLDLDSLSAIDAFAFGFPCN
;
A
#
# COMPACT_ATOMS: atom_id res chain seq x y z
N MET A 1 -7.03 -16.22 -12.34
CA MET A 1 -6.46 -15.86 -11.02
C MET A 1 -7.19 -14.65 -10.45
N ALA A 2 -7.69 -14.77 -9.23
CA ALA A 2 -8.29 -13.63 -8.55
C ALA A 2 -7.22 -12.73 -7.95
N LYS A 3 -7.39 -11.43 -8.06
CA LYS A 3 -6.47 -10.45 -7.48
C LYS A 3 -7.21 -9.58 -6.48
N PHE A 4 -6.66 -9.48 -5.28
CA PHE A 4 -7.21 -8.68 -4.21
C PHE A 4 -6.44 -7.37 -4.11
N ARG A 5 -7.16 -6.26 -4.14
CA ARG A 5 -6.58 -4.92 -4.15
C ARG A 5 -6.30 -4.47 -2.73
N LEU A 6 -5.04 -4.14 -2.45
CA LEU A 6 -4.59 -3.75 -1.11
C LEU A 6 -4.50 -2.24 -0.99
N GLY A 7 -5.12 -1.72 0.07
CA GLY A 7 -4.93 -0.34 0.51
C GLY A 7 -4.26 -0.30 1.87
N GLU A 8 -3.38 0.66 2.10
CA GLU A 8 -2.63 0.76 3.36
C GLU A 8 -2.65 2.17 3.93
N LEU A 9 -2.87 2.26 5.25
CA LEU A 9 -2.57 3.45 6.03
C LEU A 9 -1.27 3.21 6.81
N PHE A 10 -0.50 4.28 7.02
CA PHE A 10 0.78 4.21 7.73
C PHE A 10 1.70 3.16 7.08
N CYS A 11 1.84 3.25 5.77
CA CYS A 11 2.45 2.17 4.98
C CYS A 11 3.93 1.95 5.26
N GLY A 12 4.63 2.94 5.79
CA GLY A 12 6.07 2.84 5.97
C GLY A 12 6.78 2.65 4.64
N PRO A 13 7.99 2.08 4.65
CA PRO A 13 8.77 1.88 3.42
C PRO A 13 8.32 0.70 2.55
N GLY A 14 7.26 0.00 2.94
CA GLY A 14 6.64 -1.01 2.10
C GLY A 14 6.84 -2.45 2.52
N GLY A 15 7.24 -2.70 3.77
CA GLY A 15 7.49 -4.07 4.24
C GLY A 15 6.28 -4.98 4.13
N ILE A 16 5.12 -4.51 4.61
CA ILE A 16 3.88 -5.30 4.54
C ILE A 16 3.46 -5.49 3.10
N ALA A 17 3.48 -4.42 2.29
CA ALA A 17 3.08 -4.51 0.90
C ALA A 17 4.00 -5.44 0.11
N TYR A 18 5.31 -5.35 0.32
CA TYR A 18 6.25 -6.23 -0.37
C TYR A 18 5.95 -7.70 -0.05
N GLY A 19 5.75 -8.01 1.23
CA GLY A 19 5.37 -9.37 1.62
C GLY A 19 4.07 -9.82 0.99
N ALA A 20 3.06 -8.95 0.97
CA ALA A 20 1.74 -9.27 0.43
C ALA A 20 1.79 -9.50 -1.08
N VAL A 21 2.42 -8.58 -1.83
CA VAL A 21 2.40 -8.68 -3.31
C VAL A 21 3.32 -9.76 -3.84
N THR A 22 4.32 -10.18 -3.06
CA THR A 22 5.22 -11.26 -3.44
C THR A 22 4.81 -12.61 -2.90
N ALA A 23 3.80 -12.66 -2.02
CA ALA A 23 3.32 -13.93 -1.46
C ALA A 23 2.82 -14.84 -2.57
N LYS A 24 3.14 -16.12 -2.46
CA LYS A 24 2.72 -17.13 -3.43
C LYS A 24 1.96 -18.22 -2.71
N ILE A 25 0.88 -18.63 -3.33
CA ILE A 25 0.08 -19.75 -2.83
C ILE A 25 0.16 -20.92 -3.81
N PRO A 26 -0.06 -22.15 -3.33
CA PRO A 26 -0.12 -23.28 -4.24
C PRO A 26 -1.15 -23.07 -5.33
N ASN A 27 -0.82 -23.48 -6.55
CA ASN A 27 -1.69 -23.36 -7.74
C ASN A 27 -1.89 -21.93 -8.25
N ASN A 28 -1.30 -20.93 -7.61
CA ASN A 28 -1.35 -19.54 -8.09
C ASN A 28 -2.77 -19.06 -8.39
N THR A 29 -3.73 -19.43 -7.52
CA THR A 29 -5.15 -19.18 -7.75
C THR A 29 -5.60 -17.77 -7.38
N PHE A 30 -4.86 -17.09 -6.50
CA PHE A 30 -5.12 -15.69 -6.17
C PHE A 30 -3.84 -15.01 -5.71
N GLY A 31 -3.85 -13.70 -5.72
CA GLY A 31 -2.73 -12.90 -5.28
C GLY A 31 -3.19 -11.54 -4.79
N ILE A 32 -2.28 -10.77 -4.24
CA ILE A 32 -2.54 -9.43 -3.74
C ILE A 32 -1.80 -8.44 -4.61
N VAL A 33 -2.49 -7.37 -5.00
CA VAL A 33 -1.89 -6.28 -5.76
C VAL A 33 -2.02 -4.97 -5.00
N HIS A 34 -1.03 -4.12 -5.11
CA HIS A 34 -1.06 -2.78 -4.53
C HIS A 34 -2.12 -1.93 -5.24
N LYS A 35 -2.94 -1.20 -4.47
CA LYS A 35 -3.89 -0.26 -5.04
C LYS A 35 -3.57 1.17 -4.62
N TRP A 36 -3.45 1.42 -3.33
CA TRP A 36 -3.01 2.71 -2.81
C TRP A 36 -2.36 2.54 -1.44
N ALA A 37 -1.54 3.52 -1.06
CA ALA A 37 -0.90 3.55 0.24
C ALA A 37 -0.72 4.99 0.69
N THR A 38 -0.67 5.20 2.00
CA THR A 38 -0.48 6.52 2.57
C THR A 38 0.54 6.50 3.69
N ASP A 39 1.32 7.57 3.79
CA ASP A 39 2.17 7.85 4.94
C ASP A 39 2.40 9.35 4.93
N TYR A 40 2.77 9.94 6.07
CA TYR A 40 2.99 11.38 6.10
C TYR A 40 4.45 11.75 5.81
N ASP A 41 5.37 10.82 5.93
CA ASP A 41 6.80 11.07 5.73
C ASP A 41 7.16 10.93 4.26
N LYS A 42 7.70 12.00 3.68
CA LYS A 42 7.99 12.05 2.25
C LYS A 42 9.03 11.02 1.82
N ASP A 43 10.11 10.88 2.59
CA ASP A 43 11.16 9.94 2.24
C ASP A 43 10.65 8.50 2.29
N THR A 44 9.82 8.22 3.28
CA THR A 44 9.16 6.92 3.41
C THR A 44 8.25 6.63 2.21
N CYS A 45 7.46 7.62 1.79
CA CYS A 45 6.60 7.48 0.61
C CYS A 45 7.42 7.23 -0.65
N ASN A 46 8.54 7.91 -0.81
CA ASN A 46 9.42 7.71 -1.96
C ASN A 46 10.02 6.30 -1.96
N THR A 47 10.43 5.81 -0.79
CA THR A 47 10.95 4.45 -0.65
C THR A 47 9.88 3.42 -1.00
N TYR A 48 8.66 3.62 -0.49
CA TYR A 48 7.53 2.75 -0.83
C TYR A 48 7.29 2.72 -2.34
N ALA A 49 7.21 3.89 -2.96
CA ALA A 49 6.96 3.99 -4.40
C ALA A 49 8.05 3.27 -5.20
N HIS A 50 9.31 3.41 -4.78
CA HIS A 50 10.43 2.74 -5.44
C HIS A 50 10.31 1.21 -5.32
N ASN A 51 10.02 0.71 -4.11
CA ASN A 51 10.03 -0.73 -3.85
C ASN A 51 8.79 -1.45 -4.37
N ILE A 52 7.62 -0.80 -4.30
CA ILE A 52 6.33 -1.45 -4.58
C ILE A 52 5.77 -1.02 -5.93
N CYS A 53 5.96 0.24 -6.30
CA CYS A 53 5.31 0.84 -7.47
C CYS A 53 6.28 1.10 -8.62
N LYS A 54 7.47 0.54 -8.58
CA LYS A 54 8.51 0.69 -9.62
C LYS A 54 8.84 2.16 -9.89
N GLY A 55 8.85 2.97 -8.83
CA GLY A 55 9.15 4.40 -8.93
C GLY A 55 7.96 5.28 -9.26
N LYS A 56 6.78 4.73 -9.53
CA LYS A 56 5.58 5.51 -9.84
C LYS A 56 4.85 5.85 -8.54
N SER A 57 4.73 7.12 -8.22
CA SER A 57 4.23 7.56 -6.91
C SER A 57 2.75 7.98 -6.92
N GLY A 58 2.04 7.86 -8.05
CA GLY A 58 0.66 8.34 -8.15
C GLY A 58 -0.32 7.69 -7.18
N SER A 59 -0.09 6.44 -6.81
CA SER A 59 -0.95 5.71 -5.87
C SER A 59 -0.46 5.77 -4.43
N VAL A 60 0.65 6.46 -4.16
CA VAL A 60 1.18 6.66 -2.80
C VAL A 60 0.90 8.09 -2.39
N LYS A 61 0.02 8.26 -1.41
CA LYS A 61 -0.41 9.58 -0.94
C LYS A 61 0.45 9.99 0.26
N CYS A 62 1.31 10.98 0.05
CA CYS A 62 2.15 11.51 1.13
C CYS A 62 1.35 12.59 1.87
N THR A 63 0.63 12.17 2.89
CA THR A 63 -0.26 13.08 3.62
C THR A 63 -0.52 12.57 5.03
N ASP A 64 -0.90 13.49 5.91
CA ASP A 64 -1.42 13.15 7.23
C ASP A 64 -2.79 12.48 7.05
N VAL A 65 -2.98 11.32 7.72
CA VAL A 65 -4.22 10.56 7.58
C VAL A 65 -5.47 11.38 7.94
N ARG A 66 -5.33 12.37 8.82
CA ARG A 66 -6.45 13.24 9.20
C ARG A 66 -6.88 14.17 8.07
N LYS A 67 -6.02 14.38 7.07
CA LYS A 67 -6.28 15.22 5.91
C LYS A 67 -6.57 14.41 4.65
N LEU A 68 -6.60 13.10 4.78
CA LEU A 68 -6.79 12.21 3.65
C LEU A 68 -8.25 12.26 3.19
N ASP A 69 -8.45 12.49 1.90
CA ASP A 69 -9.77 12.41 1.30
C ASP A 69 -10.10 10.97 0.98
N LEU A 70 -10.87 10.34 1.84
CA LEU A 70 -11.23 8.92 1.69
C LEU A 70 -12.05 8.67 0.42
N ASP A 71 -12.83 9.65 -0.01
CA ASP A 71 -13.66 9.49 -1.21
C ASP A 71 -12.83 9.47 -2.49
N SER A 72 -11.59 9.98 -2.43
CA SER A 72 -10.70 9.97 -3.59
C SER A 72 -9.97 8.65 -3.77
N LEU A 73 -10.06 7.73 -2.81
CA LEU A 73 -9.33 6.48 -2.85
C LEU A 73 -10.11 5.42 -3.63
N SER A 74 -9.38 4.64 -4.42
CA SER A 74 -9.97 3.53 -5.16
C SER A 74 -10.46 2.44 -4.21
N ALA A 75 -11.49 1.72 -4.63
CA ALA A 75 -12.02 0.59 -3.88
C ALA A 75 -10.95 -0.49 -3.66
N ILE A 76 -10.97 -1.11 -2.51
CA ILE A 76 -10.01 -2.15 -2.12
C ILE A 76 -10.75 -3.38 -1.60
N ASP A 77 -10.04 -4.51 -1.58
CA ASP A 77 -10.53 -5.77 -1.04
C ASP A 77 -9.83 -6.13 0.27
N ALA A 78 -8.63 -5.60 0.48
CA ALA A 78 -7.83 -5.85 1.66
C ALA A 78 -7.28 -4.53 2.20
N PHE A 79 -7.20 -4.44 3.52
CA PHE A 79 -6.77 -3.21 4.18
C PHE A 79 -5.73 -3.55 5.24
N ALA A 80 -4.59 -2.87 5.19
CA ALA A 80 -3.52 -3.03 6.16
C ALA A 80 -3.20 -1.69 6.82
N PHE A 81 -2.89 -1.73 8.09
CA PHE A 81 -2.43 -0.54 8.80
C PHE A 81 -1.68 -0.95 10.06
N GLY A 82 -0.69 -0.14 10.44
CA GLY A 82 0.03 -0.29 11.69
C GLY A 82 0.18 1.09 12.30
N PHE A 83 -0.37 1.30 13.49
CA PHE A 83 -0.28 2.60 14.14
C PHE A 83 1.17 2.89 14.51
N PRO A 84 1.64 4.12 14.29
CA PRO A 84 2.97 4.50 14.75
C PRO A 84 3.04 4.42 16.28
N CYS A 85 4.11 3.81 16.77
CA CYS A 85 4.37 3.69 18.21
C CYS A 85 5.32 4.83 18.61
N ASN A 86 4.77 5.83 19.25
CA ASN A 86 5.56 6.96 19.76
C ASN A 86 5.60 6.95 21.27
#